data_a0047bc0f02f34ed0a1ff2b80186f223
#
_entry.id   a0047bc0f02f34ed0a1ff2b80186f223
#
_cell.length_a   1.000
_cell.length_b   1.000
_cell.length_c   1.000
_cell.angle_alpha   90.00
_cell.angle_beta   90.00
_cell.angle_gamma   90.00
#
_symmetry.space_group_name_H-M   'P 1'
#
loop_
_entity.id
_entity.type
_entity.pdbx_description
1 polymer ?
#
loop_
_entity_poly.entity_id
_entity_poly.type
_entity_poly.pdbx_seq_one_letter_code
_entity_poly.pdbx_strand_id
1 'polypeptide(L)'
;MPQARLVENFHSETHHERRIPPRIEIWDETLRDGEQMPGVHFSPAEKVRIATALSDIGVSVINAGIPVVSEEEARAVHDVANAGLKAHILAAARTVPADVDAVIQSGATHIAIFVAASRVHLKFKLKMSEAEVHAASLKTVRQAKDAGLHVSFVTEDTVRAPFDFVERLYRDVQDEGADRLVVADTVGMMTPLTFRWYLTEFQRRVKPKDLSVHCHNDFGMATANTLTAIECGARAPHVCVNGIGERAGNAALEEVVLSLETLYRIRTGIRTEKLHELSRLVEELSGVPVAANKALVGYNAFSHEAGIHTHGVLANALTYEPLQPGILGRQRKMILGKHTGKAALAEKLRERGISASDPLLLELLRRVKTETESQSKSGLRKFLQYYRSMFEAPGLSDGEFWALVEAVGIRPTTR
;
A
#
# COMPACT_ATOMS: atom_id res chain seq x y z
N MET A 1 -37.27 21.63 -5.20
CA MET A 1 -36.99 20.77 -6.34
C MET A 1 -35.76 19.94 -5.99
N PRO A 2 -35.71 18.64 -6.23
CA PRO A 2 -34.46 17.90 -6.05
C PRO A 2 -33.41 18.52 -6.98
N GLN A 3 -32.22 18.84 -6.44
CA GLN A 3 -31.10 19.31 -7.24
C GLN A 3 -30.92 18.34 -8.41
N ALA A 4 -30.97 18.83 -9.63
CA ALA A 4 -30.72 18.01 -10.80
C ALA A 4 -29.36 17.33 -10.64
N ARG A 5 -29.32 16.01 -10.87
CA ARG A 5 -28.09 15.23 -10.78
C ARG A 5 -27.16 15.68 -11.91
N LEU A 6 -26.11 16.41 -11.57
CA LEU A 6 -25.18 16.97 -12.56
C LEU A 6 -24.22 15.91 -13.15
N VAL A 7 -24.02 14.80 -12.42
CA VAL A 7 -23.11 13.72 -12.83
C VAL A 7 -23.79 12.38 -12.55
N GLU A 8 -23.85 11.53 -13.53
CA GLU A 8 -24.29 10.15 -13.36
C GLU A 8 -23.19 9.28 -12.73
N ASN A 9 -23.61 8.34 -11.88
CA ASN A 9 -22.72 7.40 -11.22
C ASN A 9 -23.37 6.02 -11.24
N PHE A 10 -22.77 5.09 -11.99
CA PHE A 10 -23.29 3.74 -12.21
C PHE A 10 -22.83 2.72 -11.16
N HIS A 11 -22.06 3.11 -10.14
CA HIS A 11 -21.59 2.18 -9.11
C HIS A 11 -22.75 1.52 -8.33
N SER A 12 -23.92 2.17 -8.25
CA SER A 12 -25.10 1.61 -7.62
C SER A 12 -25.71 0.45 -8.42
N GLU A 13 -25.55 0.46 -9.75
CA GLU A 13 -26.17 -0.55 -10.62
C GLU A 13 -25.63 -1.96 -10.43
N THR A 14 -24.37 -2.06 -10.01
CA THR A 14 -23.68 -3.33 -9.73
C THR A 14 -23.68 -3.71 -8.24
N HIS A 15 -24.38 -2.97 -7.40
CA HIS A 15 -24.36 -3.18 -5.95
C HIS A 15 -24.84 -4.58 -5.55
N HIS A 16 -25.82 -5.15 -6.25
CA HIS A 16 -26.38 -6.46 -5.98
C HIS A 16 -25.42 -7.62 -6.30
N GLU A 17 -24.36 -7.37 -7.08
CA GLU A 17 -23.32 -8.35 -7.40
C GLU A 17 -22.22 -8.44 -6.34
N ARG A 18 -22.25 -7.57 -5.32
CA ARG A 18 -21.20 -7.39 -4.34
C ARG A 18 -21.61 -7.99 -3.00
N ARG A 19 -20.67 -8.68 -2.36
CA ARG A 19 -20.81 -9.25 -1.00
C ARG A 19 -19.96 -8.48 0.00
N ILE A 20 -20.05 -7.15 -0.03
CA ILE A 20 -19.19 -6.28 0.78
C ILE A 20 -19.52 -6.46 2.26
N PRO A 21 -18.52 -6.71 3.11
CA PRO A 21 -18.71 -6.78 4.55
C PRO A 21 -19.22 -5.46 5.13
N PRO A 22 -20.02 -5.48 6.21
CA PRO A 22 -20.56 -4.27 6.82
C PRO A 22 -19.49 -3.39 7.46
N ARG A 23 -18.33 -3.97 7.76
CA ARG A 23 -17.16 -3.28 8.30
C ARG A 23 -15.90 -3.75 7.58
N ILE A 24 -15.10 -2.79 7.11
CA ILE A 24 -13.78 -3.04 6.53
C ILE A 24 -12.73 -2.65 7.58
N GLU A 25 -11.77 -3.52 7.81
CA GLU A 25 -10.64 -3.30 8.72
C GLU A 25 -9.39 -3.07 7.89
N ILE A 26 -8.92 -1.84 7.81
CA ILE A 26 -7.68 -1.54 7.09
C ILE A 26 -6.49 -2.15 7.85
N TRP A 27 -5.75 -3.02 7.16
CA TRP A 27 -4.54 -3.64 7.66
C TRP A 27 -3.33 -3.09 6.91
N ASP A 28 -2.49 -2.35 7.61
CA ASP A 28 -1.31 -1.72 7.02
C ASP A 28 -0.07 -2.61 7.14
N GLU A 29 0.66 -2.73 6.04
CA GLU A 29 1.88 -3.51 5.87
C GLU A 29 3.12 -2.62 5.61
N THR A 30 3.01 -1.31 5.77
CA THR A 30 4.09 -0.34 5.47
C THR A 30 5.37 -0.67 6.23
N LEU A 31 5.26 -1.04 7.51
CA LEU A 31 6.41 -1.32 8.38
C LEU A 31 6.95 -2.75 8.23
N ARG A 32 6.29 -3.61 7.46
CA ARG A 32 6.76 -4.97 7.16
C ARG A 32 7.10 -5.13 5.69
N ASP A 33 6.10 -5.22 4.79
CA ASP A 33 6.31 -5.39 3.35
C ASP A 33 6.81 -4.10 2.68
N GLY A 34 6.31 -2.95 3.15
CA GLY A 34 6.79 -1.64 2.71
C GLY A 34 8.31 -1.48 2.91
N GLU A 35 8.81 -1.92 4.06
CA GLU A 35 10.24 -1.89 4.38
C GLU A 35 11.06 -2.93 3.59
N GLN A 36 10.43 -3.96 3.03
CA GLN A 36 11.11 -4.93 2.16
C GLN A 36 11.43 -4.39 0.76
N MET A 37 10.98 -3.18 0.44
CA MET A 37 11.39 -2.49 -0.78
C MET A 37 12.91 -2.27 -0.75
N PRO A 38 13.66 -2.67 -1.79
CA PRO A 38 15.11 -2.47 -1.83
C PRO A 38 15.52 -1.02 -1.56
N GLY A 39 16.42 -0.82 -0.61
CA GLY A 39 16.91 0.50 -0.20
C GLY A 39 16.08 1.21 0.87
N VAL A 40 14.97 0.62 1.33
CA VAL A 40 14.17 1.14 2.45
C VAL A 40 14.60 0.47 3.75
N HIS A 41 14.76 1.29 4.78
CA HIS A 41 15.01 0.86 6.16
C HIS A 41 14.40 1.89 7.11
N PHE A 42 13.69 1.44 8.12
CA PHE A 42 13.15 2.30 9.17
C PHE A 42 13.82 1.98 10.51
N SER A 43 14.42 2.97 11.13
CA SER A 43 14.87 2.84 12.52
C SER A 43 13.69 2.57 13.47
N PRO A 44 13.92 2.01 14.68
CA PRO A 44 12.86 1.79 15.67
C PRO A 44 12.02 3.05 15.95
N ALA A 45 12.65 4.22 16.05
CA ALA A 45 11.96 5.49 16.28
C ALA A 45 11.07 5.90 15.08
N GLU A 46 11.51 5.66 13.85
CA GLU A 46 10.72 5.93 12.65
C GLU A 46 9.54 4.97 12.54
N LYS A 47 9.71 3.68 12.86
CA LYS A 47 8.60 2.73 12.92
C LYS A 47 7.53 3.16 13.92
N VAL A 48 7.90 3.63 15.12
CA VAL A 48 6.96 4.17 16.10
C VAL A 48 6.25 5.42 15.57
N ARG A 49 6.96 6.34 14.89
CA ARG A 49 6.36 7.54 14.28
C ARG A 49 5.32 7.18 13.21
N ILE A 50 5.66 6.26 12.30
CA ILE A 50 4.74 5.82 11.25
C ILE A 50 3.54 5.09 11.86
N ALA A 51 3.76 4.15 12.80
CA ALA A 51 2.70 3.42 13.48
C ALA A 51 1.75 4.35 14.24
N THR A 52 2.28 5.39 14.90
CA THR A 52 1.47 6.41 15.57
C THR A 52 0.59 7.15 14.57
N ALA A 53 1.16 7.61 13.45
CA ALA A 53 0.40 8.30 12.40
C ALA A 53 -0.69 7.41 11.78
N LEU A 54 -0.39 6.13 11.52
CA LEU A 54 -1.36 5.13 11.03
C LEU A 54 -2.49 4.90 12.04
N SER A 55 -2.15 4.69 13.32
CA SER A 55 -3.14 4.52 14.39
C SER A 55 -4.01 5.76 14.57
N ASP A 56 -3.40 6.93 14.49
CA ASP A 56 -4.10 8.20 14.62
C ASP A 56 -5.11 8.45 13.50
N ILE A 57 -4.82 8.05 12.28
CA ILE A 57 -5.79 8.18 11.18
C ILE A 57 -6.90 7.14 11.23
N GLY A 58 -6.79 6.10 12.06
CA GLY A 58 -7.82 5.09 12.25
C GLY A 58 -7.54 3.74 11.58
N VAL A 59 -6.30 3.45 11.19
CA VAL A 59 -5.90 2.10 10.73
C VAL A 59 -6.20 1.08 11.82
N SER A 60 -6.82 -0.05 11.43
CA SER A 60 -7.30 -1.05 12.40
C SER A 60 -6.21 -2.00 12.86
N VAL A 61 -5.34 -2.43 11.94
CA VAL A 61 -4.24 -3.38 12.20
C VAL A 61 -2.96 -2.85 11.55
N ILE A 62 -1.87 -2.85 12.30
CA ILE A 62 -0.54 -2.44 11.82
C ILE A 62 0.41 -3.62 11.99
N ASN A 63 0.99 -4.09 10.89
CA ASN A 63 2.06 -5.08 10.92
C ASN A 63 3.39 -4.38 11.20
N ALA A 64 3.93 -4.56 12.40
CA ALA A 64 5.13 -3.87 12.86
C ALA A 64 6.44 -4.45 12.31
N GLY A 65 6.41 -5.69 11.77
CA GLY A 65 7.59 -6.34 11.19
C GLY A 65 7.74 -7.81 11.56
N ILE A 66 8.97 -8.32 11.44
CA ILE A 66 9.34 -9.73 11.68
C ILE A 66 10.46 -9.79 12.74
N PRO A 67 10.15 -10.00 14.02
CA PRO A 67 11.11 -9.78 15.12
C PRO A 67 12.36 -10.68 15.06
N VAL A 68 12.36 -11.79 14.32
CA VAL A 68 13.53 -12.69 14.19
C VAL A 68 14.55 -12.25 13.14
N VAL A 69 14.30 -11.17 12.40
CA VAL A 69 15.20 -10.70 11.33
C VAL A 69 16.51 -10.16 11.91
N SER A 70 16.43 -9.34 12.99
CA SER A 70 17.58 -8.78 13.67
C SER A 70 17.21 -8.33 15.09
N GLU A 71 18.21 -8.04 15.93
CA GLU A 71 17.98 -7.46 17.26
C GLU A 71 17.33 -6.05 17.18
N GLU A 72 17.67 -5.27 16.17
CA GLU A 72 17.07 -3.97 15.93
C GLU A 72 15.60 -4.10 15.53
N GLU A 73 15.28 -5.02 14.65
CA GLU A 73 13.91 -5.32 14.25
C GLU A 73 13.07 -5.83 15.44
N ALA A 74 13.64 -6.70 16.28
CA ALA A 74 12.97 -7.16 17.50
C ALA A 74 12.64 -6.00 18.44
N ARG A 75 13.57 -5.05 18.62
CA ARG A 75 13.33 -3.83 19.41
C ARG A 75 12.25 -2.95 18.76
N ALA A 76 12.33 -2.74 17.45
CA ALA A 76 11.37 -1.92 16.72
C ALA A 76 9.94 -2.47 16.85
N VAL A 77 9.75 -3.78 16.66
CA VAL A 77 8.46 -4.44 16.85
C VAL A 77 7.97 -4.31 18.30
N HIS A 78 8.87 -4.50 19.28
CA HIS A 78 8.57 -4.32 20.70
C HIS A 78 8.12 -2.88 21.00
N ASP A 79 8.84 -1.88 20.51
CA ASP A 79 8.56 -0.47 20.77
C ASP A 79 7.21 -0.06 20.17
N VAL A 80 6.90 -0.51 18.95
CA VAL A 80 5.59 -0.29 18.30
C VAL A 80 4.47 -0.98 19.09
N ALA A 81 4.67 -2.24 19.52
CA ALA A 81 3.68 -3.00 20.27
C ALA A 81 3.35 -2.36 21.61
N ASN A 82 4.31 -1.67 22.24
CA ASN A 82 4.17 -1.05 23.56
C ASN A 82 3.95 0.47 23.51
N ALA A 83 3.77 1.07 22.32
CA ALA A 83 3.54 2.51 22.16
C ALA A 83 2.14 3.01 22.58
N GLY A 84 1.28 2.14 23.10
CA GLY A 84 -0.07 2.51 23.57
C GLY A 84 -1.02 2.93 22.43
N LEU A 85 -0.84 2.39 21.23
CA LEU A 85 -1.61 2.72 20.04
C LEU A 85 -3.03 2.14 20.12
N LYS A 86 -3.98 2.77 19.42
CA LYS A 86 -5.36 2.28 19.31
C LYS A 86 -5.51 1.11 18.32
N ALA A 87 -4.64 1.06 17.32
CA ALA A 87 -4.59 -0.02 16.37
C ALA A 87 -4.13 -1.33 17.03
N HIS A 88 -4.59 -2.46 16.53
CA HIS A 88 -4.04 -3.75 16.89
C HIS A 88 -2.65 -3.90 16.27
N ILE A 89 -1.66 -4.21 17.10
CA ILE A 89 -0.31 -4.42 16.61
C ILE A 89 -0.10 -5.91 16.35
N LEU A 90 0.34 -6.19 15.14
CA LEU A 90 0.61 -7.50 14.61
C LEU A 90 2.11 -7.61 14.29
N ALA A 91 2.67 -8.80 14.52
CA ALA A 91 3.99 -9.16 14.00
C ALA A 91 3.92 -10.45 13.19
N ALA A 92 4.81 -10.60 12.21
CA ALA A 92 4.81 -11.75 11.33
C ALA A 92 5.81 -12.81 11.78
N ALA A 93 5.45 -14.09 11.58
CA ALA A 93 6.27 -15.26 11.91
C ALA A 93 6.16 -16.33 10.83
N ARG A 94 7.27 -17.00 10.54
CA ARG A 94 7.24 -18.23 9.74
C ARG A 94 6.62 -19.37 10.57
N THR A 95 6.32 -20.50 9.93
CA THR A 95 5.89 -21.73 10.62
C THR A 95 7.03 -22.40 11.40
N VAL A 96 7.72 -21.61 12.21
CA VAL A 96 8.84 -22.01 13.06
C VAL A 96 8.52 -21.62 14.50
N PRO A 97 8.54 -22.55 15.48
CA PRO A 97 8.18 -22.25 16.87
C PRO A 97 8.93 -21.06 17.48
N ALA A 98 10.25 -20.95 17.22
CA ALA A 98 11.05 -19.84 17.74
C ALA A 98 10.62 -18.47 17.19
N ASP A 99 10.10 -18.41 15.96
CA ASP A 99 9.55 -17.16 15.38
C ASP A 99 8.26 -16.75 16.12
N VAL A 100 7.43 -17.73 16.45
CA VAL A 100 6.20 -17.48 17.26
C VAL A 100 6.57 -17.00 18.68
N ASP A 101 7.58 -17.59 19.30
CA ASP A 101 8.08 -17.15 20.62
C ASP A 101 8.59 -15.70 20.56
N ALA A 102 9.28 -15.31 19.50
CA ALA A 102 9.75 -13.94 19.32
C ALA A 102 8.58 -12.94 19.20
N VAL A 103 7.50 -13.31 18.51
CA VAL A 103 6.28 -12.48 18.46
C VAL A 103 5.65 -12.37 19.85
N ILE A 104 5.52 -13.47 20.60
CA ILE A 104 4.99 -13.44 21.97
C ILE A 104 5.81 -12.49 22.85
N GLN A 105 7.14 -12.57 22.77
CA GLN A 105 8.06 -11.72 23.54
C GLN A 105 7.99 -10.24 23.16
N SER A 106 7.61 -9.92 21.93
CA SER A 106 7.48 -8.52 21.48
C SER A 106 6.32 -7.77 22.12
N GLY A 107 5.33 -8.46 22.68
CA GLY A 107 4.11 -7.87 23.22
C GLY A 107 3.04 -7.57 22.17
N ALA A 108 3.24 -7.97 20.91
CA ALA A 108 2.20 -7.88 19.87
C ALA A 108 0.99 -8.73 20.26
N THR A 109 -0.22 -8.21 20.03
CA THR A 109 -1.49 -8.90 20.37
C THR A 109 -1.99 -9.80 19.24
N HIS A 110 -1.46 -9.59 18.03
CA HIS A 110 -1.82 -10.30 16.81
C HIS A 110 -0.57 -10.89 16.16
N ILE A 111 -0.73 -12.03 15.48
CA ILE A 111 0.34 -12.69 14.72
C ILE A 111 -0.14 -13.03 13.31
N ALA A 112 0.72 -12.78 12.32
CA ALA A 112 0.57 -13.32 10.96
C ALA A 112 1.52 -14.50 10.78
N ILE A 113 1.03 -15.72 10.85
CA ILE A 113 1.82 -16.92 10.57
C ILE A 113 1.80 -17.16 9.07
N PHE A 114 2.95 -17.18 8.43
CA PHE A 114 3.05 -17.34 6.99
C PHE A 114 3.92 -18.52 6.57
N VAL A 115 3.52 -19.19 5.48
CA VAL A 115 4.27 -20.27 4.86
C VAL A 115 3.97 -20.30 3.35
N ALA A 116 4.93 -20.70 2.54
CA ALA A 116 4.67 -20.84 1.11
C ALA A 116 3.88 -22.12 0.79
N ALA A 117 2.99 -22.05 -0.22
CA ALA A 117 2.10 -23.14 -0.59
C ALA A 117 2.28 -23.63 -2.04
N SER A 118 2.84 -22.82 -2.94
CA SER A 118 3.00 -23.24 -4.34
C SER A 118 4.10 -24.28 -4.52
N ARG A 119 3.94 -25.16 -5.50
CA ARG A 119 4.91 -26.22 -5.81
C ARG A 119 6.32 -25.68 -6.06
N VAL A 120 6.44 -24.53 -6.70
CA VAL A 120 7.73 -23.90 -6.97
C VAL A 120 8.42 -23.48 -5.66
N HIS A 121 7.69 -22.91 -4.71
CA HIS A 121 8.23 -22.53 -3.42
C HIS A 121 8.53 -23.75 -2.54
N LEU A 122 7.64 -24.74 -2.51
CA LEU A 122 7.90 -25.99 -1.76
C LEU A 122 9.18 -26.67 -2.23
N LYS A 123 9.37 -26.76 -3.55
CA LYS A 123 10.54 -27.44 -4.13
C LYS A 123 11.85 -26.66 -3.97
N PHE A 124 11.85 -25.37 -4.29
CA PHE A 124 13.10 -24.60 -4.45
C PHE A 124 13.43 -23.72 -3.24
N LYS A 125 12.42 -23.20 -2.53
CA LYS A 125 12.59 -22.31 -1.38
C LYS A 125 12.60 -23.09 -0.07
N LEU A 126 11.55 -23.83 0.23
CA LEU A 126 11.39 -24.52 1.51
C LEU A 126 12.07 -25.89 1.53
N LYS A 127 12.13 -26.59 0.40
CA LYS A 127 12.57 -27.99 0.28
C LYS A 127 11.77 -28.91 1.22
N MET A 128 10.47 -28.66 1.29
CA MET A 128 9.51 -29.37 2.14
C MET A 128 8.39 -29.95 1.29
N SER A 129 7.82 -31.05 1.75
CA SER A 129 6.58 -31.63 1.23
C SER A 129 5.35 -30.85 1.72
N GLU A 130 4.20 -31.01 1.05
CA GLU A 130 2.91 -30.48 1.52
C GLU A 130 2.58 -30.96 2.93
N ALA A 131 2.91 -32.22 3.28
CA ALA A 131 2.65 -32.80 4.61
C ALA A 131 3.50 -32.14 5.71
N GLU A 132 4.77 -31.83 5.44
CA GLU A 132 5.66 -31.15 6.40
C GLU A 132 5.18 -29.70 6.63
N VAL A 133 4.83 -28.99 5.55
CA VAL A 133 4.26 -27.62 5.66
C VAL A 133 2.96 -27.63 6.45
N HIS A 134 2.08 -28.58 6.17
CA HIS A 134 0.81 -28.73 6.89
C HIS A 134 1.04 -28.96 8.40
N ALA A 135 1.90 -29.93 8.76
CA ALA A 135 2.19 -30.24 10.17
C ALA A 135 2.83 -29.05 10.91
N ALA A 136 3.79 -28.36 10.27
CA ALA A 136 4.41 -27.17 10.84
C ALA A 136 3.39 -26.03 11.06
N SER A 137 2.48 -25.85 10.13
CA SER A 137 1.41 -24.84 10.22
C SER A 137 0.49 -25.08 11.40
N LEU A 138 -0.04 -26.29 11.55
CA LEU A 138 -0.92 -26.63 12.68
C LEU A 138 -0.21 -26.45 14.03
N LYS A 139 1.06 -26.89 14.13
CA LYS A 139 1.85 -26.75 15.34
C LYS A 139 2.01 -25.29 15.77
N THR A 140 2.35 -24.40 14.83
CA THR A 140 2.59 -22.98 15.13
C THR A 140 1.30 -22.18 15.35
N VAL A 141 0.22 -22.53 14.68
CA VAL A 141 -1.12 -21.95 14.96
C VAL A 141 -1.54 -22.31 16.38
N ARG A 142 -1.44 -23.57 16.79
CA ARG A 142 -1.75 -24.01 18.15
C ARG A 142 -0.91 -23.26 19.19
N GLN A 143 0.40 -23.18 18.99
CA GLN A 143 1.32 -22.47 19.90
C GLN A 143 0.90 -21.00 20.08
N ALA A 144 0.57 -20.30 18.99
CA ALA A 144 0.14 -18.91 19.04
C ALA A 144 -1.23 -18.75 19.75
N LYS A 145 -2.16 -19.68 19.50
CA LYS A 145 -3.47 -19.69 20.18
C LYS A 145 -3.35 -19.98 21.69
N ASP A 146 -2.48 -20.92 22.08
CA ASP A 146 -2.21 -21.24 23.49
C ASP A 146 -1.62 -20.03 24.24
N ALA A 147 -0.88 -19.16 23.52
CA ALA A 147 -0.38 -17.89 24.03
C ALA A 147 -1.42 -16.75 24.03
N GLY A 148 -2.65 -17.00 23.56
CA GLY A 148 -3.74 -16.03 23.56
C GLY A 148 -3.70 -15.00 22.40
N LEU A 149 -2.86 -15.22 21.37
CA LEU A 149 -2.77 -14.31 20.24
C LEU A 149 -3.97 -14.44 19.29
N HIS A 150 -4.34 -13.34 18.64
CA HIS A 150 -5.20 -13.36 17.47
C HIS A 150 -4.37 -13.82 16.26
N VAL A 151 -4.72 -14.95 15.66
CA VAL A 151 -3.92 -15.61 14.62
C VAL A 151 -4.52 -15.38 13.24
N SER A 152 -3.74 -14.72 12.38
CA SER A 152 -3.99 -14.67 10.94
C SER A 152 -3.05 -15.63 10.24
N PHE A 153 -3.58 -16.52 9.41
CA PHE A 153 -2.79 -17.50 8.67
C PHE A 153 -2.70 -17.10 7.19
N VAL A 154 -1.48 -17.05 6.68
CA VAL A 154 -1.17 -16.57 5.32
C VAL A 154 -0.43 -17.67 4.56
N THR A 155 -0.89 -18.04 3.38
CA THR A 155 -0.01 -18.77 2.47
C THR A 155 0.63 -17.82 1.46
N GLU A 156 1.95 -17.80 1.44
CA GLU A 156 2.69 -17.15 0.37
C GLU A 156 2.44 -17.90 -0.95
N ASP A 157 2.18 -17.14 -2.01
CA ASP A 157 1.91 -17.66 -3.34
C ASP A 157 0.65 -18.55 -3.41
N THR A 158 -0.39 -18.14 -2.69
CA THR A 158 -1.66 -18.84 -2.56
C THR A 158 -2.29 -19.13 -3.92
N VAL A 159 -2.32 -18.09 -4.78
CA VAL A 159 -3.04 -18.14 -6.05
C VAL A 159 -2.39 -19.03 -7.12
N ARG A 160 -1.12 -19.44 -6.91
CA ARG A 160 -0.41 -20.39 -7.79
C ARG A 160 -0.24 -21.78 -7.16
N ALA A 161 -0.72 -21.98 -5.94
CA ALA A 161 -0.66 -23.26 -5.24
C ALA A 161 -1.74 -24.24 -5.75
N PRO A 162 -1.54 -25.56 -5.61
CA PRO A 162 -2.58 -26.55 -5.87
C PRO A 162 -3.79 -26.29 -4.99
N PHE A 163 -4.96 -26.12 -5.60
CA PHE A 163 -6.17 -25.71 -4.87
C PHE A 163 -6.57 -26.69 -3.77
N ASP A 164 -6.42 -28.00 -4.03
CA ASP A 164 -6.78 -29.03 -3.05
C ASP A 164 -5.86 -29.01 -1.81
N PHE A 165 -4.58 -28.64 -1.99
CA PHE A 165 -3.68 -28.42 -0.87
C PHE A 165 -4.05 -27.17 -0.08
N VAL A 166 -4.32 -26.06 -0.77
CA VAL A 166 -4.78 -24.81 -0.16
C VAL A 166 -6.07 -25.05 0.64
N GLU A 167 -7.06 -25.71 0.06
CA GLU A 167 -8.32 -26.02 0.74
C GLU A 167 -8.08 -26.78 2.04
N ARG A 168 -7.36 -27.92 1.97
CA ARG A 168 -7.04 -28.74 3.13
C ARG A 168 -6.30 -27.93 4.21
N LEU A 169 -5.23 -27.25 3.84
CA LEU A 169 -4.40 -26.51 4.77
C LEU A 169 -5.20 -25.40 5.48
N TYR A 170 -5.96 -24.61 4.74
CA TYR A 170 -6.72 -23.51 5.34
C TYR A 170 -7.88 -23.98 6.21
N ARG A 171 -8.55 -25.06 5.86
CA ARG A 171 -9.58 -25.65 6.74
C ARG A 171 -8.99 -26.12 8.04
N ASP A 172 -7.90 -26.89 7.96
CA ASP A 172 -7.29 -27.50 9.13
C ASP A 172 -6.66 -26.44 10.07
N VAL A 173 -6.01 -25.39 9.56
CA VAL A 173 -5.53 -24.30 10.41
C VAL A 173 -6.66 -23.48 11.01
N GLN A 174 -7.78 -23.32 10.33
CA GLN A 174 -8.97 -22.67 10.90
C GLN A 174 -9.60 -23.52 12.01
N ASP A 175 -9.65 -24.82 11.84
CA ASP A 175 -10.14 -25.76 12.87
C ASP A 175 -9.16 -25.82 14.07
N GLU A 176 -7.86 -25.62 13.84
CA GLU A 176 -6.82 -25.48 14.88
C GLU A 176 -6.93 -24.15 15.65
N GLY A 177 -7.70 -23.18 15.16
CA GLY A 177 -7.99 -21.94 15.85
C GLY A 177 -7.53 -20.66 15.15
N ALA A 178 -7.05 -20.72 13.92
CA ALA A 178 -6.76 -19.49 13.19
C ALA A 178 -8.03 -18.63 13.05
N ASP A 179 -7.94 -17.37 13.44
CA ASP A 179 -9.07 -16.44 13.49
C ASP A 179 -9.36 -15.85 12.11
N ARG A 180 -8.32 -15.68 11.28
CA ARG A 180 -8.39 -15.05 9.96
C ARG A 180 -7.54 -15.81 8.94
N LEU A 181 -8.06 -15.95 7.73
CA LEU A 181 -7.37 -16.56 6.59
C LEU A 181 -7.02 -15.50 5.55
N VAL A 182 -5.78 -15.51 5.06
CA VAL A 182 -5.27 -14.49 4.13
C VAL A 182 -4.88 -15.12 2.80
N VAL A 183 -5.50 -14.71 1.72
CA VAL A 183 -5.14 -15.11 0.35
C VAL A 183 -4.17 -14.09 -0.23
N ALA A 184 -2.98 -14.57 -0.66
CA ALA A 184 -1.95 -13.71 -1.23
C ALA A 184 -1.74 -13.93 -2.74
N ASP A 185 -1.85 -12.84 -3.50
CA ASP A 185 -1.34 -12.73 -4.87
C ASP A 185 0.10 -12.22 -4.83
N THR A 186 1.00 -13.11 -4.41
CA THR A 186 2.38 -12.78 -4.04
C THR A 186 3.21 -12.23 -5.19
N VAL A 187 2.93 -12.59 -6.42
CA VAL A 187 3.66 -12.11 -7.61
C VAL A 187 2.78 -11.22 -8.52
N GLY A 188 1.65 -10.75 -7.99
CA GLY A 188 0.78 -9.76 -8.63
C GLY A 188 0.24 -10.17 -10.00
N MET A 189 -0.01 -11.47 -10.24
CA MET A 189 -0.38 -11.97 -11.56
C MET A 189 -1.88 -12.17 -11.77
N MET A 190 -2.70 -11.90 -10.77
CA MET A 190 -4.14 -12.00 -10.91
C MET A 190 -4.73 -10.77 -11.61
N THR A 191 -5.70 -11.01 -12.50
CA THR A 191 -6.60 -9.95 -12.97
C THR A 191 -7.83 -9.89 -12.06
N PRO A 192 -8.57 -8.77 -12.00
CA PRO A 192 -9.78 -8.68 -11.19
C PRO A 192 -10.79 -9.81 -11.47
N LEU A 193 -10.99 -10.18 -12.74
CA LEU A 193 -11.91 -11.26 -13.11
C LEU A 193 -11.43 -12.62 -12.60
N THR A 194 -10.15 -12.94 -12.79
CA THR A 194 -9.56 -14.20 -12.34
C THR A 194 -9.55 -14.29 -10.82
N PHE A 195 -9.25 -13.16 -10.14
CA PHE A 195 -9.22 -13.12 -8.69
C PHE A 195 -10.62 -13.27 -8.08
N ARG A 196 -11.65 -12.66 -8.69
CA ARG A 196 -13.05 -12.86 -8.31
C ARG A 196 -13.44 -14.35 -8.39
N TRP A 197 -13.09 -15.02 -9.49
CA TRP A 197 -13.33 -16.44 -9.65
C TRP A 197 -12.62 -17.26 -8.56
N TYR A 198 -11.33 -16.99 -8.34
CA TYR A 198 -10.53 -17.70 -7.33
C TYR A 198 -11.11 -17.54 -5.92
N LEU A 199 -11.44 -16.33 -5.53
CA LEU A 199 -11.99 -16.03 -4.20
C LEU A 199 -13.39 -16.62 -4.00
N THR A 200 -14.19 -16.64 -5.05
CA THR A 200 -15.52 -17.30 -5.01
C THR A 200 -15.37 -18.80 -4.77
N GLU A 201 -14.45 -19.45 -5.49
CA GLU A 201 -14.16 -20.87 -5.32
C GLU A 201 -13.52 -21.17 -3.95
N PHE A 202 -12.60 -20.32 -3.51
CA PHE A 202 -11.98 -20.41 -2.18
C PHE A 202 -13.03 -20.35 -1.07
N GLN A 203 -13.92 -19.38 -1.09
CA GLN A 203 -14.99 -19.27 -0.10
C GLN A 203 -15.96 -20.45 -0.14
N ARG A 204 -16.30 -20.95 -1.31
CA ARG A 204 -17.16 -22.12 -1.48
C ARG A 204 -16.57 -23.38 -0.84
N ARG A 205 -15.26 -23.60 -1.01
CA ARG A 205 -14.55 -24.79 -0.52
C ARG A 205 -14.09 -24.65 0.92
N VAL A 206 -13.39 -23.56 1.26
CA VAL A 206 -12.76 -23.34 2.58
C VAL A 206 -13.76 -22.86 3.63
N LYS A 207 -14.73 -22.02 3.24
CA LYS A 207 -15.72 -21.37 4.13
C LYS A 207 -15.01 -20.57 5.26
N PRO A 208 -14.18 -19.57 4.91
CA PRO A 208 -13.43 -18.81 5.89
C PRO A 208 -14.38 -18.07 6.85
N LYS A 209 -14.08 -18.10 8.15
CA LYS A 209 -14.79 -17.29 9.18
C LYS A 209 -14.49 -15.80 9.00
N ASP A 210 -13.27 -15.48 8.64
CA ASP A 210 -12.79 -14.14 8.31
C ASP A 210 -11.78 -14.23 7.15
N LEU A 211 -11.95 -13.39 6.12
CA LEU A 211 -11.11 -13.40 4.92
C LEU A 211 -10.38 -12.08 4.75
N SER A 212 -9.09 -12.18 4.51
CA SER A 212 -8.18 -11.09 4.19
C SER A 212 -7.47 -11.35 2.87
N VAL A 213 -6.93 -10.31 2.25
CA VAL A 213 -6.16 -10.42 1.01
C VAL A 213 -4.92 -9.55 1.03
N HIS A 214 -3.88 -10.03 0.38
CA HIS A 214 -2.62 -9.34 0.18
C HIS A 214 -2.25 -9.40 -1.30
N CYS A 215 -2.18 -8.23 -1.96
CA CYS A 215 -2.00 -8.16 -3.41
C CYS A 215 -0.78 -7.32 -3.76
N HIS A 216 0.18 -7.92 -4.52
CA HIS A 216 1.30 -7.20 -5.10
C HIS A 216 0.96 -6.54 -6.44
N ASN A 217 1.78 -5.57 -6.84
CA ASN A 217 1.48 -4.61 -7.91
C ASN A 217 2.31 -4.81 -9.18
N ASP A 218 2.86 -6.01 -9.41
CA ASP A 218 3.79 -6.29 -10.51
C ASP A 218 3.20 -5.95 -11.89
N PHE A 219 1.91 -6.08 -12.09
CA PHE A 219 1.19 -5.67 -13.30
C PHE A 219 0.29 -4.44 -13.11
N GLY A 220 0.47 -3.68 -12.02
CA GLY A 220 -0.32 -2.47 -11.75
C GLY A 220 -1.76 -2.73 -11.31
N MET A 221 -2.10 -3.94 -10.83
CA MET A 221 -3.47 -4.33 -10.51
C MET A 221 -3.73 -4.54 -9.02
N ALA A 222 -2.79 -4.28 -8.14
CA ALA A 222 -2.93 -4.56 -6.70
C ALA A 222 -4.16 -3.88 -6.10
N THR A 223 -4.34 -2.58 -6.31
CA THR A 223 -5.51 -1.83 -5.81
C THR A 223 -6.81 -2.39 -6.39
N ALA A 224 -6.87 -2.66 -7.70
CA ALA A 224 -8.04 -3.19 -8.36
C ALA A 224 -8.40 -4.60 -7.85
N ASN A 225 -7.40 -5.47 -7.67
CA ASN A 225 -7.59 -6.81 -7.11
C ASN A 225 -8.05 -6.75 -5.65
N THR A 226 -7.49 -5.87 -4.85
CA THR A 226 -7.90 -5.65 -3.45
C THR A 226 -9.36 -5.19 -3.36
N LEU A 227 -9.79 -4.24 -4.19
CA LEU A 227 -11.19 -3.82 -4.26
C LEU A 227 -12.10 -4.96 -4.72
N THR A 228 -11.68 -5.76 -5.71
CA THR A 228 -12.39 -6.96 -6.16
C THR A 228 -12.56 -7.98 -5.03
N ALA A 229 -11.54 -8.15 -4.21
CA ALA A 229 -11.61 -9.06 -3.06
C ALA A 229 -12.61 -8.57 -2.00
N ILE A 230 -12.68 -7.27 -1.76
CA ILE A 230 -13.68 -6.67 -0.86
C ILE A 230 -15.10 -6.89 -1.42
N GLU A 231 -15.29 -6.73 -2.73
CA GLU A 231 -16.56 -7.07 -3.40
C GLU A 231 -16.94 -8.55 -3.24
N CYS A 232 -15.95 -9.43 -3.12
CA CYS A 232 -16.14 -10.86 -2.86
C CYS A 232 -16.29 -11.20 -1.37
N GLY A 233 -16.22 -10.24 -0.44
CA GLY A 233 -16.42 -10.49 0.98
C GLY A 233 -15.15 -10.48 1.84
N ALA A 234 -13.99 -10.12 1.30
CA ALA A 234 -12.79 -9.90 2.12
C ALA A 234 -12.98 -8.69 3.03
N ARG A 235 -12.70 -8.87 4.33
CA ARG A 235 -12.95 -7.84 5.35
C ARG A 235 -11.71 -7.00 5.67
N ALA A 236 -10.52 -7.58 5.61
CA ALA A 236 -9.29 -6.89 5.97
C ALA A 236 -8.31 -6.84 4.77
N PRO A 237 -8.42 -5.82 3.91
CA PRO A 237 -7.44 -5.61 2.85
C PRO A 237 -6.09 -5.19 3.42
N HIS A 238 -5.01 -5.85 2.96
CA HIS A 238 -3.64 -5.42 3.24
C HIS A 238 -3.26 -4.28 2.29
N VAL A 239 -2.70 -3.23 2.84
CA VAL A 239 -2.29 -2.03 2.10
C VAL A 239 -0.95 -1.52 2.60
N CYS A 240 -0.27 -0.72 1.78
CA CYS A 240 0.89 0.07 2.20
C CYS A 240 0.68 1.54 1.84
N VAL A 241 1.16 2.44 2.67
CA VAL A 241 1.19 3.87 2.35
C VAL A 241 1.99 4.08 1.07
N ASN A 242 1.49 4.88 0.15
CA ASN A 242 2.08 5.11 -1.18
C ASN A 242 2.20 3.86 -2.06
N GLY A 243 1.76 2.69 -1.58
CA GLY A 243 1.89 1.43 -2.27
C GLY A 243 3.32 0.88 -2.32
N ILE A 244 4.20 1.31 -1.40
CA ILE A 244 5.57 0.77 -1.31
C ILE A 244 5.56 -0.71 -0.94
N GLY A 245 6.64 -1.43 -1.23
CA GLY A 245 6.79 -2.87 -0.90
C GLY A 245 7.72 -3.59 -1.85
N GLU A 246 7.82 -4.88 -1.64
CA GLU A 246 8.69 -5.76 -2.44
C GLU A 246 8.40 -5.58 -3.95
N ARG A 247 9.42 -5.50 -4.76
CA ARG A 247 9.42 -5.32 -6.24
C ARG A 247 8.65 -4.06 -6.69
N ALA A 248 7.40 -4.21 -7.19
CA ALA A 248 6.55 -3.11 -7.64
C ALA A 248 5.58 -2.59 -6.55
N GLY A 249 5.70 -3.13 -5.33
CA GLY A 249 4.90 -2.71 -4.19
C GLY A 249 3.57 -3.42 -4.05
N ASN A 250 2.68 -2.83 -3.27
CA ASN A 250 1.40 -3.37 -2.83
C ASN A 250 0.22 -2.48 -3.24
N ALA A 251 -0.99 -2.89 -2.86
CA ALA A 251 -2.15 -2.01 -2.93
C ALA A 251 -1.92 -0.75 -2.07
N ALA A 252 -2.12 0.43 -2.65
CA ALA A 252 -1.87 1.68 -1.95
C ALA A 252 -3.01 2.00 -0.97
N LEU A 253 -2.66 2.32 0.29
CA LEU A 253 -3.62 2.65 1.35
C LEU A 253 -4.58 3.75 0.92
N GLU A 254 -4.06 4.86 0.42
CA GLU A 254 -4.84 6.03 -0.01
C GLU A 254 -5.81 5.70 -1.15
N GLU A 255 -5.39 4.84 -2.08
CA GLU A 255 -6.21 4.45 -3.24
C GLU A 255 -7.35 3.52 -2.80
N VAL A 256 -7.07 2.53 -1.97
CA VAL A 256 -8.09 1.59 -1.46
C VAL A 256 -9.10 2.34 -0.60
N VAL A 257 -8.63 3.12 0.38
CA VAL A 257 -9.50 3.86 1.31
C VAL A 257 -10.41 4.83 0.56
N LEU A 258 -9.86 5.68 -0.31
CA LEU A 258 -10.68 6.66 -1.02
C LEU A 258 -11.59 6.04 -2.06
N SER A 259 -11.21 4.94 -2.68
CA SER A 259 -12.12 4.19 -3.53
C SER A 259 -13.34 3.69 -2.73
N LEU A 260 -13.11 3.10 -1.55
CA LEU A 260 -14.18 2.63 -0.68
C LEU A 260 -15.11 3.77 -0.24
N GLU A 261 -14.55 4.88 0.24
CA GLU A 261 -15.33 6.03 0.72
C GLU A 261 -16.09 6.76 -0.41
N THR A 262 -15.46 6.95 -1.57
CA THR A 262 -15.99 7.80 -2.63
C THR A 262 -16.82 7.02 -3.65
N LEU A 263 -16.28 5.89 -4.18
CA LEU A 263 -16.92 5.14 -5.23
C LEU A 263 -17.93 4.13 -4.67
N TYR A 264 -17.56 3.44 -3.60
CA TYR A 264 -18.43 2.41 -2.98
C TYR A 264 -19.31 2.98 -1.88
N ARG A 265 -19.05 4.20 -1.38
CA ARG A 265 -19.76 4.86 -0.28
C ARG A 265 -19.75 4.05 1.02
N ILE A 266 -18.63 3.36 1.26
CA ILE A 266 -18.38 2.57 2.47
C ILE A 266 -17.50 3.38 3.39
N ARG A 267 -17.91 3.56 4.64
CA ARG A 267 -17.09 4.22 5.65
C ARG A 267 -16.02 3.25 6.16
N THR A 268 -14.76 3.62 5.98
CA THR A 268 -13.61 2.85 6.49
C THR A 268 -13.25 3.22 7.92
N GLY A 269 -13.69 4.38 8.40
CA GLY A 269 -13.28 4.94 9.68
C GLY A 269 -11.94 5.68 9.63
N ILE A 270 -11.32 5.76 8.46
CA ILE A 270 -10.06 6.47 8.26
C ILE A 270 -10.33 7.99 8.17
N ARG A 271 -9.51 8.78 8.84
CA ARG A 271 -9.45 10.23 8.69
C ARG A 271 -8.77 10.61 7.38
N THR A 272 -9.55 10.65 6.31
CA THR A 272 -9.04 10.80 4.94
C THR A 272 -8.30 12.12 4.72
N GLU A 273 -8.66 13.18 5.46
CA GLU A 273 -8.01 14.50 5.41
C GLU A 273 -6.55 14.46 5.88
N LYS A 274 -6.12 13.37 6.54
CA LYS A 274 -4.75 13.15 6.99
C LYS A 274 -3.91 12.27 6.05
N LEU A 275 -4.52 11.70 5.01
CA LEU A 275 -3.82 10.76 4.12
C LEU A 275 -2.64 11.41 3.37
N HIS A 276 -2.77 12.67 2.98
CA HIS A 276 -1.66 13.36 2.31
C HIS A 276 -0.47 13.63 3.26
N GLU A 277 -0.74 13.99 4.51
CA GLU A 277 0.28 14.18 5.54
C GLU A 277 1.02 12.87 5.82
N LEU A 278 0.27 11.76 5.98
CA LEU A 278 0.84 10.42 6.14
C LEU A 278 1.69 10.00 4.93
N SER A 279 1.19 10.25 3.71
CA SER A 279 1.94 9.96 2.48
C SER A 279 3.29 10.69 2.45
N ARG A 280 3.32 11.97 2.88
CA ARG A 280 4.58 12.75 2.96
C ARG A 280 5.51 12.26 4.04
N LEU A 281 4.98 11.86 5.21
CA LEU A 281 5.76 11.28 6.29
C LEU A 281 6.49 10.01 5.83
N VAL A 282 5.78 9.10 5.16
CA VAL A 282 6.38 7.85 4.67
C VAL A 282 7.34 8.12 3.50
N GLU A 283 7.05 9.07 2.60
CA GLU A 283 7.98 9.51 1.57
C GLU A 283 9.30 10.03 2.16
N GLU A 284 9.24 10.86 3.22
CA GLU A 284 10.40 11.41 3.90
C GLU A 284 11.23 10.31 4.58
N LEU A 285 10.58 9.42 5.34
CA LEU A 285 11.27 8.42 6.14
C LEU A 285 11.78 7.23 5.32
N SER A 286 11.07 6.85 4.26
CA SER A 286 11.53 5.78 3.36
C SER A 286 12.59 6.25 2.36
N GLY A 287 12.70 7.56 2.12
CA GLY A 287 13.51 8.10 1.04
C GLY A 287 12.98 7.80 -0.37
N VAL A 288 11.80 7.21 -0.50
CA VAL A 288 11.18 6.83 -1.77
C VAL A 288 10.24 7.96 -2.24
N PRO A 289 10.59 8.71 -3.29
CA PRO A 289 9.75 9.82 -3.75
C PRO A 289 8.43 9.32 -4.31
N VAL A 290 7.35 10.01 -3.96
CA VAL A 290 6.04 9.78 -4.55
C VAL A 290 6.02 10.36 -5.97
N ALA A 291 5.67 9.53 -6.96
CA ALA A 291 5.59 9.98 -8.34
C ALA A 291 4.64 11.18 -8.47
N ALA A 292 5.04 12.20 -9.23
CA ALA A 292 4.25 13.42 -9.37
C ALA A 292 2.81 13.17 -9.87
N ASN A 293 2.62 12.15 -10.68
CA ASN A 293 1.34 11.70 -11.23
C ASN A 293 0.70 10.54 -10.45
N LYS A 294 1.22 10.18 -9.26
CA LYS A 294 0.59 9.16 -8.40
C LYS A 294 -0.85 9.57 -8.09
N ALA A 295 -1.75 8.61 -8.19
CA ALA A 295 -3.16 8.85 -7.87
C ALA A 295 -3.31 9.46 -6.46
N LEU A 296 -4.18 10.43 -6.30
CA LEU A 296 -4.61 11.08 -5.06
C LEU A 296 -3.53 11.87 -4.31
N VAL A 297 -2.34 11.30 -4.06
CA VAL A 297 -1.28 11.91 -3.23
C VAL A 297 -0.14 12.52 -4.04
N GLY A 298 0.01 12.21 -5.31
CA GLY A 298 1.04 12.80 -6.20
C GLY A 298 0.90 14.32 -6.33
N TYR A 299 1.98 15.02 -6.57
CA TYR A 299 2.00 16.49 -6.63
C TYR A 299 1.00 17.06 -7.64
N ASN A 300 0.76 16.36 -8.76
CA ASN A 300 -0.10 16.80 -9.85
C ASN A 300 -1.56 16.35 -9.74
N ALA A 301 -1.91 15.50 -8.76
CA ALA A 301 -3.24 14.90 -8.68
C ALA A 301 -4.41 15.90 -8.65
N PHE A 302 -4.17 17.13 -8.16
CA PHE A 302 -5.14 18.24 -8.13
C PHE A 302 -4.55 19.52 -8.76
N SER A 303 -3.75 19.34 -9.80
CA SER A 303 -3.12 20.46 -10.53
C SER A 303 -3.68 20.54 -11.95
N HIS A 304 -4.04 21.74 -12.39
CA HIS A 304 -4.58 22.00 -13.70
C HIS A 304 -3.74 23.05 -14.43
N GLU A 305 -3.30 22.76 -15.66
CA GLU A 305 -2.55 23.67 -16.51
C GLU A 305 -3.32 24.01 -17.80
N ALA A 306 -3.92 22.99 -18.43
CA ALA A 306 -4.58 23.17 -19.74
C ALA A 306 -5.76 24.15 -19.65
N GLY A 307 -5.80 25.10 -20.59
CA GLY A 307 -6.78 26.19 -20.60
C GLY A 307 -8.23 25.72 -20.60
N ILE A 308 -8.54 24.61 -21.30
CA ILE A 308 -9.89 24.01 -21.31
C ILE A 308 -10.25 23.48 -19.92
N HIS A 309 -9.31 22.77 -19.28
CA HIS A 309 -9.52 22.22 -17.95
C HIS A 309 -9.66 23.31 -16.90
N THR A 310 -8.76 24.30 -16.89
CA THR A 310 -8.80 25.39 -15.92
C THR A 310 -10.08 26.21 -16.06
N HIS A 311 -10.55 26.48 -17.28
CA HIS A 311 -11.83 27.16 -17.50
C HIS A 311 -13.01 26.35 -16.93
N GLY A 312 -13.06 25.03 -17.21
CA GLY A 312 -14.10 24.15 -16.70
C GLY A 312 -14.11 24.08 -15.17
N VAL A 313 -12.94 23.83 -14.56
CA VAL A 313 -12.79 23.72 -13.10
C VAL A 313 -13.16 25.03 -12.38
N LEU A 314 -12.79 26.18 -12.94
CA LEU A 314 -13.17 27.50 -12.38
C LEU A 314 -14.68 27.75 -12.46
N ALA A 315 -15.33 27.25 -13.52
CA ALA A 315 -16.80 27.32 -13.63
C ALA A 315 -17.50 26.35 -12.66
N ASN A 316 -17.06 25.11 -12.64
CA ASN A 316 -17.49 24.08 -11.70
C ASN A 316 -16.46 22.96 -11.61
N ALA A 317 -15.95 22.67 -10.41
CA ALA A 317 -14.93 21.65 -10.18
C ALA A 317 -15.33 20.24 -10.67
N LEU A 318 -16.62 19.89 -10.62
CA LEU A 318 -17.15 18.60 -11.11
C LEU A 318 -16.89 18.34 -12.60
N THR A 319 -16.48 19.34 -13.37
CA THR A 319 -16.15 19.15 -14.79
C THR A 319 -14.92 18.25 -14.98
N TYR A 320 -13.97 18.27 -14.04
CA TYR A 320 -12.70 17.52 -14.15
C TYR A 320 -12.20 16.92 -12.83
N GLU A 321 -12.84 17.19 -11.71
CA GLU A 321 -12.43 16.64 -10.41
C GLU A 321 -13.45 15.59 -9.92
N PRO A 322 -13.04 14.33 -9.74
CA PRO A 322 -13.92 13.28 -9.23
C PRO A 322 -14.24 13.46 -7.75
N LEU A 323 -13.38 14.19 -7.02
CA LEU A 323 -13.51 14.48 -5.61
C LEU A 323 -12.85 15.83 -5.26
N GLN A 324 -13.30 16.44 -4.17
CA GLN A 324 -12.71 17.69 -3.71
C GLN A 324 -11.34 17.46 -3.04
N PRO A 325 -10.30 18.27 -3.33
CA PRO A 325 -8.96 18.09 -2.75
C PRO A 325 -8.94 18.09 -1.22
N GLY A 326 -9.83 18.84 -0.58
CA GLY A 326 -9.95 18.93 0.88
C GLY A 326 -10.22 17.59 1.58
N ILE A 327 -10.81 16.61 0.89
CA ILE A 327 -11.01 15.25 1.43
C ILE A 327 -9.68 14.61 1.85
N LEU A 328 -8.59 14.97 1.14
CA LEU A 328 -7.22 14.50 1.45
C LEU A 328 -6.38 15.54 2.20
N GLY A 329 -6.96 16.63 2.70
CA GLY A 329 -6.18 17.73 3.28
C GLY A 329 -5.36 18.52 2.25
N ARG A 330 -5.73 18.47 0.95
CA ARG A 330 -5.02 19.12 -0.15
C ARG A 330 -5.77 20.36 -0.67
N GLN A 331 -5.09 21.13 -1.51
CA GLN A 331 -5.65 22.25 -2.23
C GLN A 331 -5.45 22.08 -3.73
N ARG A 332 -6.37 22.62 -4.52
CA ARG A 332 -6.23 22.72 -5.97
C ARG A 332 -5.12 23.70 -6.33
N LYS A 333 -4.38 23.38 -7.40
CA LYS A 333 -3.32 24.23 -7.94
C LYS A 333 -3.58 24.57 -9.40
N MET A 334 -3.52 25.86 -9.72
CA MET A 334 -3.49 26.32 -11.11
C MET A 334 -2.04 26.55 -11.52
N ILE A 335 -1.58 25.75 -12.47
CA ILE A 335 -0.20 25.80 -12.99
C ILE A 335 -0.17 26.69 -14.22
N LEU A 336 0.81 27.59 -14.29
CA LEU A 336 1.04 28.41 -15.47
C LEU A 336 2.16 27.78 -16.29
N GLY A 337 1.85 27.42 -17.53
CA GLY A 337 2.79 26.75 -18.42
C GLY A 337 2.41 26.89 -19.89
N LYS A 338 2.95 26.03 -20.74
CA LYS A 338 2.74 26.08 -22.19
C LYS A 338 1.27 25.99 -22.60
N HIS A 339 0.48 25.21 -21.85
CA HIS A 339 -0.94 24.96 -22.17
C HIS A 339 -1.91 25.88 -21.43
N THR A 340 -1.40 26.86 -20.69
CA THR A 340 -2.23 27.84 -19.96
C THR A 340 -3.20 28.58 -20.86
N GLY A 341 -4.41 28.82 -20.36
CA GLY A 341 -5.44 29.64 -20.99
C GLY A 341 -5.64 30.99 -20.26
N LYS A 342 -6.40 31.92 -20.89
CA LYS A 342 -6.72 33.25 -20.31
C LYS A 342 -7.38 33.15 -18.91
N ALA A 343 -8.27 32.19 -18.72
CA ALA A 343 -9.02 32.03 -17.46
C ALA A 343 -8.08 31.79 -16.27
N ALA A 344 -7.04 30.94 -16.42
CA ALA A 344 -6.06 30.70 -15.36
C ALA A 344 -5.24 31.95 -15.02
N LEU A 345 -4.87 32.75 -16.03
CA LEU A 345 -4.17 34.03 -15.79
C LEU A 345 -5.04 35.04 -15.09
N ALA A 346 -6.30 35.20 -15.53
CA ALA A 346 -7.24 36.10 -14.89
C ALA A 346 -7.48 35.73 -13.42
N GLU A 347 -7.66 34.43 -13.13
CA GLU A 347 -7.78 33.95 -11.76
C GLU A 347 -6.55 34.23 -10.92
N LYS A 348 -5.36 33.99 -11.48
CA LYS A 348 -4.10 34.26 -10.78
C LYS A 348 -3.87 35.73 -10.46
N LEU A 349 -4.30 36.63 -11.34
CA LEU A 349 -4.30 38.06 -11.09
C LEU A 349 -5.33 38.44 -10.02
N ARG A 350 -6.53 37.83 -10.09
CA ARG A 350 -7.62 38.07 -9.14
C ARG A 350 -7.24 37.66 -7.70
N GLU A 351 -6.44 36.60 -7.52
CA GLU A 351 -5.91 36.21 -6.21
C GLU A 351 -5.12 37.34 -5.52
N ARG A 352 -4.58 38.29 -6.29
CA ARG A 352 -3.86 39.48 -5.80
C ARG A 352 -4.64 40.78 -5.95
N GLY A 353 -5.96 40.70 -6.22
CA GLY A 353 -6.81 41.87 -6.42
C GLY A 353 -6.50 42.64 -7.70
N ILE A 354 -5.86 42.01 -8.70
CA ILE A 354 -5.51 42.67 -9.97
C ILE A 354 -6.51 42.25 -11.04
N SER A 355 -6.95 43.23 -11.84
CA SER A 355 -7.74 43.01 -13.07
C SER A 355 -6.95 43.51 -14.28
N ALA A 356 -7.07 42.82 -15.40
CA ALA A 356 -6.41 43.22 -16.65
C ALA A 356 -7.42 43.15 -17.82
N SER A 357 -7.24 44.06 -18.79
CA SER A 357 -8.03 44.02 -20.03
C SER A 357 -7.65 42.81 -20.90
N ASP A 358 -8.55 42.39 -21.79
CA ASP A 358 -8.31 41.26 -22.70
C ASP A 358 -7.00 41.38 -23.51
N PRO A 359 -6.63 42.54 -24.10
CA PRO A 359 -5.36 42.68 -24.80
C PRO A 359 -4.14 42.44 -23.91
N LEU A 360 -4.15 42.91 -22.66
CA LEU A 360 -3.08 42.69 -21.70
C LEU A 360 -3.00 41.21 -21.25
N LEU A 361 -4.15 40.56 -21.07
CA LEU A 361 -4.20 39.13 -20.78
C LEU A 361 -3.62 38.30 -21.94
N LEU A 362 -3.89 38.63 -23.18
CA LEU A 362 -3.34 37.96 -24.34
C LEU A 362 -1.83 38.14 -24.47
N GLU A 363 -1.32 39.37 -24.24
CA GLU A 363 0.12 39.60 -24.23
C GLU A 363 0.81 38.87 -23.08
N LEU A 364 0.23 38.88 -21.87
CA LEU A 364 0.73 38.12 -20.73
C LEU A 364 0.75 36.60 -21.05
N LEU A 365 -0.31 36.08 -21.66
CA LEU A 365 -0.41 34.67 -22.08
C LEU A 365 0.72 34.30 -23.03
N ARG A 366 0.98 35.14 -24.04
CA ARG A 366 2.08 34.91 -24.97
C ARG A 366 3.43 34.86 -24.25
N ARG A 367 3.69 35.79 -23.32
CA ARG A 367 4.94 35.81 -22.55
C ARG A 367 5.08 34.58 -21.63
N VAL A 368 4.02 34.17 -20.92
CA VAL A 368 4.04 32.97 -20.09
C VAL A 368 4.39 31.72 -20.90
N LYS A 369 3.82 31.57 -22.11
CA LYS A 369 4.14 30.43 -22.99
C LYS A 369 5.59 30.46 -23.45
N THR A 370 6.07 31.62 -23.94
CA THR A 370 7.45 31.78 -24.38
C THR A 370 8.46 31.53 -23.26
N GLU A 371 8.22 32.07 -22.06
CA GLU A 371 9.07 31.86 -20.91
C GLU A 371 9.11 30.40 -20.48
N THR A 372 7.96 29.72 -20.46
CA THR A 372 7.88 28.28 -20.11
C THR A 372 8.60 27.41 -21.15
N GLU A 373 8.47 27.74 -22.44
CA GLU A 373 9.17 27.01 -23.53
C GLU A 373 10.69 27.18 -23.47
N SER A 374 11.16 28.32 -22.95
CA SER A 374 12.59 28.61 -22.81
C SER A 374 13.24 27.95 -21.58
N GLN A 375 12.45 27.43 -20.61
CA GLN A 375 12.98 26.88 -19.39
C GLN A 375 13.90 25.66 -19.62
N SER A 376 15.09 25.71 -19.05
CA SER A 376 16.06 24.64 -19.11
C SER A 376 15.65 23.44 -18.22
N LYS A 377 15.74 22.24 -18.79
CA LYS A 377 15.55 20.97 -18.05
C LYS A 377 16.86 20.45 -17.39
N SER A 378 17.92 21.24 -17.35
CA SER A 378 19.24 20.80 -16.85
C SER A 378 19.20 20.35 -15.39
N GLY A 379 18.49 21.09 -14.53
CA GLY A 379 18.30 20.74 -13.11
C GLY A 379 17.53 19.42 -12.94
N LEU A 380 16.45 19.25 -13.70
CA LEU A 380 15.68 18.00 -13.67
C LEU A 380 16.50 16.78 -14.15
N ARG A 381 17.34 16.95 -15.18
CA ARG A 381 18.22 15.88 -15.67
C ARG A 381 19.27 15.48 -14.62
N LYS A 382 19.87 16.45 -13.90
CA LYS A 382 20.79 16.17 -12.80
C LYS A 382 20.10 15.42 -11.66
N PHE A 383 18.87 15.86 -11.28
CA PHE A 383 18.08 15.17 -10.27
C PHE A 383 17.77 13.74 -10.71
N LEU A 384 17.32 13.49 -11.94
CA LEU A 384 17.04 12.15 -12.45
C LEU A 384 18.30 11.26 -12.48
N GLN A 385 19.46 11.82 -12.78
CA GLN A 385 20.72 11.08 -12.74
C GLN A 385 21.08 10.67 -11.31
N TYR A 386 20.97 11.59 -10.35
CA TYR A 386 21.16 11.32 -8.94
C TYR A 386 20.14 10.28 -8.42
N TYR A 387 18.85 10.46 -8.72
CA TYR A 387 17.79 9.53 -8.35
C TYR A 387 18.08 8.10 -8.87
N ARG A 388 18.46 7.96 -10.12
CA ARG A 388 18.81 6.65 -10.70
C ARG A 388 19.96 5.99 -9.98
N SER A 389 21.04 6.74 -9.68
CA SER A 389 22.20 6.17 -8.96
C SER A 389 21.86 5.63 -7.57
N MET A 390 20.84 6.18 -6.89
CA MET A 390 20.39 5.67 -5.60
C MET A 390 19.66 4.33 -5.69
N PHE A 391 18.96 4.07 -6.83
CA PHE A 391 18.15 2.85 -7.00
C PHE A 391 18.81 1.80 -7.90
N GLU A 392 19.87 2.15 -8.63
CA GLU A 392 20.64 1.19 -9.44
C GLU A 392 21.48 0.23 -8.57
N ALA A 393 21.87 0.64 -7.37
CA ALA A 393 22.60 -0.18 -6.41
C ALA A 393 22.13 0.12 -4.97
N PRO A 394 20.87 -0.24 -4.62
CA PRO A 394 20.38 -0.06 -3.27
C PRO A 394 21.07 -1.07 -2.32
N GLY A 395 21.45 -0.59 -1.12
CA GLY A 395 22.14 -1.43 -0.14
C GLY A 395 23.67 -1.27 -0.18
N LEU A 396 24.38 -2.27 0.32
CA LEU A 396 25.85 -2.27 0.34
C LEU A 396 26.42 -2.31 -1.09
N SER A 397 27.38 -1.45 -1.36
CA SER A 397 28.19 -1.56 -2.57
C SER A 397 29.07 -2.81 -2.55
N ASP A 398 29.50 -3.29 -3.72
CA ASP A 398 30.45 -4.39 -3.81
C ASP A 398 31.71 -4.16 -2.96
N GLY A 399 32.24 -2.91 -2.94
CA GLY A 399 33.40 -2.54 -2.14
C GLY A 399 33.16 -2.70 -0.64
N GLU A 400 32.04 -2.23 -0.13
CA GLU A 400 31.64 -2.39 1.27
C GLU A 400 31.41 -3.86 1.62
N PHE A 401 30.75 -4.62 0.75
CA PHE A 401 30.56 -6.07 0.95
C PHE A 401 31.90 -6.80 1.04
N TRP A 402 32.82 -6.56 0.12
CA TRP A 402 34.13 -7.23 0.15
C TRP A 402 34.98 -6.80 1.35
N ALA A 403 34.86 -5.56 1.81
CA ALA A 403 35.52 -5.12 3.06
C ALA A 403 34.99 -5.92 4.28
N LEU A 404 33.68 -6.19 4.34
CA LEU A 404 33.11 -7.05 5.38
C LEU A 404 33.58 -8.52 5.25
N VAL A 405 33.69 -9.06 4.04
CA VAL A 405 34.22 -10.40 3.79
C VAL A 405 35.65 -10.54 4.32
N GLU A 406 36.49 -9.55 4.08
CA GLU A 406 37.85 -9.50 4.61
C GLU A 406 37.87 -9.40 6.15
N ALA A 407 37.02 -8.55 6.72
CA ALA A 407 36.92 -8.32 8.16
C ALA A 407 36.52 -9.61 8.94
N VAL A 408 35.68 -10.46 8.36
CA VAL A 408 35.30 -11.75 8.96
C VAL A 408 36.27 -12.88 8.59
N GLY A 409 37.35 -12.61 7.85
CA GLY A 409 38.43 -13.54 7.55
C GLY A 409 38.11 -14.59 6.49
N ILE A 410 37.07 -14.40 5.67
CA ILE A 410 36.77 -15.28 4.54
C ILE A 410 37.81 -15.03 3.44
N ARG A 411 38.56 -16.11 3.09
CA ARG A 411 39.57 -16.09 2.02
C ARG A 411 39.06 -16.84 0.80
N PRO A 412 39.45 -16.45 -0.45
CA PRO A 412 39.16 -17.24 -1.63
C PRO A 412 39.71 -18.66 -1.45
N THR A 413 38.89 -19.65 -1.74
CA THR A 413 39.39 -21.01 -1.93
C THR A 413 40.27 -21.01 -3.15
N THR A 414 41.58 -21.10 -2.97
CA THR A 414 42.52 -21.37 -4.06
C THR A 414 42.04 -22.64 -4.79
N ARG A 415 41.67 -22.47 -6.05
CA ARG A 415 41.43 -23.61 -6.95
C ARG A 415 42.75 -24.28 -7.31
#